data_34c8432f8530a20136a275d81c66db4d
#
_entry.id   34c8432f8530a20136a275d81c66db4d
#
_cell.length_a   1.000
_cell.length_b   1.000
_cell.length_c   1.000
_cell.angle_alpha   90.00
_cell.angle_beta   90.00
_cell.angle_gamma   90.00
#
_symmetry.space_group_name_H-M   'P 1'
#
loop_
_entity.id
_entity.type
_entity.pdbx_description
1 polymer ?
#
loop_
_entity_poly.entity_id
_entity_poly.type
_entity_poly.pdbx_seq_one_letter_code
_entity_poly.pdbx_strand_id
1 'polypeptide(L)'
;MKQTFIKSAMLLLLILSMATTRAQEVALKTNLLGWASTSANVGIEIGTGKKTTFQLFGTLNPWKFSGDKKMRFWNVMPEYRWYTCQKFGGHFFGIHALGGEYNIKNIDMPFGILPKTLEGRHYEGWYVGGGLTYGYQWLLNKHLNFEGSIGLGYAYSPYKLYGRCEKCLDKDHRNYVGPTKAALSLIYVF
;
A
#
# COMPACT_ATOMS: atom_id res chain seq x y z
N MET A 1 -4.76 24.42 20.87
CA MET A 1 -5.31 23.73 19.70
C MET A 1 -5.32 24.59 18.42
N LYS A 2 -5.84 25.82 18.38
CA LYS A 2 -5.84 26.68 17.16
C LYS A 2 -4.42 26.98 16.64
N GLN A 3 -3.45 27.27 17.51
CA GLN A 3 -2.08 27.61 17.08
C GLN A 3 -1.31 26.42 16.48
N THR A 4 -1.53 25.20 16.98
CA THR A 4 -0.93 23.97 16.41
C THR A 4 -1.51 23.67 15.03
N PHE A 5 -2.80 23.85 14.83
CA PHE A 5 -3.44 23.67 13.53
C PHE A 5 -2.93 24.68 12.48
N ILE A 6 -2.75 25.94 12.86
CA ILE A 6 -2.22 27.00 11.98
C ILE A 6 -0.73 26.71 11.61
N LYS A 7 0.08 26.27 12.56
CA LYS A 7 1.48 25.88 12.29
C LYS A 7 1.57 24.66 11.37
N SER A 8 0.71 23.67 11.54
CA SER A 8 0.65 22.50 10.64
C SER A 8 0.15 22.86 9.24
N ALA A 9 -0.83 23.75 9.14
CA ALA A 9 -1.32 24.26 7.86
C ALA A 9 -0.27 25.11 7.13
N MET A 10 0.47 25.96 7.86
CA MET A 10 1.59 26.74 7.29
C MET A 10 2.75 25.85 6.84
N LEU A 11 3.07 24.79 7.60
CA LEU A 11 4.11 23.83 7.22
C LEU A 11 3.70 23.05 5.95
N LEU A 12 2.43 22.67 5.83
CA LEU A 12 1.88 22.02 4.65
C LEU A 12 1.92 22.96 3.42
N LEU A 13 1.57 24.24 3.59
CA LEU A 13 1.66 25.26 2.55
C LEU A 13 3.11 25.56 2.13
N LEU A 14 4.07 25.57 3.07
CA LEU A 14 5.51 25.72 2.79
C LEU A 14 6.04 24.52 2.00
N ILE A 15 5.63 23.31 2.33
CA ILE A 15 6.01 22.08 1.60
C ILE A 15 5.42 22.11 0.18
N LEU A 16 4.17 22.56 0.00
CA LEU A 16 3.57 22.73 -1.31
C LEU A 16 4.23 23.83 -2.15
N SER A 17 4.70 24.91 -1.54
CA SER A 17 5.35 26.02 -2.26
C SER A 17 6.78 25.70 -2.72
N MET A 18 7.48 24.77 -2.07
CA MET A 18 8.79 24.29 -2.53
C MET A 18 8.69 23.38 -3.77
N ALA A 19 7.50 22.92 -4.13
CA ALA A 19 7.27 22.08 -5.32
C ALA A 19 7.26 22.85 -6.65
N THR A 20 7.30 24.18 -6.64
CA THR A 20 7.08 25.01 -7.85
C THR A 20 8.34 25.38 -8.65
N THR A 21 9.55 24.98 -8.23
CA THR A 21 10.78 25.47 -8.86
C THR A 21 11.45 24.54 -9.87
N ARG A 22 10.94 23.34 -10.07
CA ARG A 22 11.25 22.47 -11.23
C ARG A 22 9.95 21.74 -11.59
N ALA A 23 9.72 21.50 -12.88
CA ALA A 23 8.62 20.67 -13.34
C ALA A 23 8.76 19.25 -12.73
N GLN A 24 8.41 19.11 -11.46
CA GLN A 24 8.28 17.82 -10.80
C GLN A 24 6.98 17.25 -11.34
N GLU A 25 7.11 16.33 -12.26
CA GLU A 25 5.95 15.57 -12.71
C GLU A 25 5.45 14.79 -11.50
N VAL A 26 4.19 15.01 -11.17
CA VAL A 26 3.46 14.34 -10.13
C VAL A 26 2.46 13.42 -10.80
N ALA A 27 2.33 12.21 -10.31
CA ALA A 27 1.32 11.29 -10.79
C ALA A 27 0.43 10.83 -9.64
N LEU A 28 -0.86 10.78 -9.92
CA LEU A 28 -1.85 10.14 -9.07
C LEU A 28 -2.17 8.76 -9.62
N LYS A 29 -2.24 7.76 -8.76
CA LYS A 29 -2.50 6.38 -9.18
C LYS A 29 -3.48 5.65 -8.30
N THR A 30 -4.14 4.66 -8.90
CA THR A 30 -5.01 3.74 -8.18
C THR A 30 -4.81 2.31 -8.69
N ASN A 31 -4.88 1.34 -7.80
CA ASN A 31 -4.71 -0.08 -8.12
C ASN A 31 -6.08 -0.75 -8.32
N LEU A 32 -6.33 -1.23 -9.52
CA LEU A 32 -7.58 -1.88 -9.91
C LEU A 32 -7.80 -3.21 -9.18
N LEU A 33 -6.72 -3.96 -8.87
CA LEU A 33 -6.84 -5.19 -8.07
C LEU A 33 -7.33 -4.88 -6.65
N GLY A 34 -6.95 -3.74 -6.09
CA GLY A 34 -7.47 -3.27 -4.81
C GLY A 34 -8.98 -3.01 -4.88
N TRP A 35 -9.46 -2.36 -5.92
CA TRP A 35 -10.90 -2.14 -6.13
C TRP A 35 -11.65 -3.45 -6.34
N ALA A 36 -11.09 -4.40 -7.09
CA ALA A 36 -11.67 -5.74 -7.26
C ALA A 36 -11.81 -6.48 -5.92
N SER A 37 -10.94 -6.22 -4.95
CA SER A 37 -11.03 -6.72 -3.58
C SER A 37 -11.79 -5.77 -2.62
N THR A 38 -12.56 -4.82 -3.16
CA THR A 38 -13.33 -3.81 -2.39
C THR A 38 -12.49 -2.92 -1.48
N SER A 39 -11.18 -2.78 -1.76
CA SER A 39 -10.26 -1.96 -0.98
C SER A 39 -10.01 -0.62 -1.67
N ALA A 40 -10.48 0.47 -1.05
CA ALA A 40 -10.19 1.82 -1.52
C ALA A 40 -8.68 2.08 -1.42
N ASN A 41 -8.10 2.62 -2.48
CA ASN A 41 -6.67 2.83 -2.53
C ASN A 41 -6.29 4.01 -3.42
N VAL A 42 -5.23 4.68 -3.05
CA VAL A 42 -4.68 5.82 -3.79
C VAL A 42 -3.18 5.91 -3.56
N GLY A 43 -2.44 6.33 -4.57
CA GLY A 43 -1.02 6.59 -4.50
C GLY A 43 -0.65 7.90 -5.17
N ILE A 44 0.38 8.53 -4.64
CA ILE A 44 1.03 9.70 -5.23
C ILE A 44 2.46 9.30 -5.56
N GLU A 45 2.89 9.60 -6.77
CA GLU A 45 4.27 9.38 -7.24
C GLU A 45 4.86 10.69 -7.73
N ILE A 46 6.06 11.01 -7.28
CA ILE A 46 6.76 12.26 -7.56
C ILE A 46 8.10 11.95 -8.22
N GLY A 47 8.40 12.63 -9.33
CA GLY A 47 9.70 12.54 -9.99
C GLY A 47 10.79 13.13 -9.09
N THR A 48 11.80 12.33 -8.71
CA THR A 48 12.94 12.76 -7.90
C THR A 48 14.20 12.99 -8.75
N GLY A 49 14.18 12.54 -10.00
CA GLY A 49 15.28 12.69 -10.94
C GLY A 49 14.84 12.39 -12.38
N LYS A 50 15.79 12.28 -13.30
CA LYS A 50 15.52 11.98 -14.70
C LYS A 50 14.93 10.58 -14.90
N LYS A 51 15.33 9.62 -14.06
CA LYS A 51 14.95 8.21 -14.14
C LYS A 51 14.43 7.67 -12.81
N THR A 52 14.20 8.52 -11.83
CA THR A 52 13.82 8.09 -10.48
C THR A 52 12.56 8.79 -10.01
N THR A 53 11.77 8.05 -9.23
CA THR A 53 10.56 8.55 -8.59
C THR A 53 10.46 8.04 -7.16
N PHE A 54 9.73 8.77 -6.34
CA PHE A 54 9.29 8.32 -5.03
C PHE A 54 7.77 8.21 -5.03
N GLN A 55 7.24 7.08 -4.58
CA GLN A 55 5.82 6.82 -4.45
C GLN A 55 5.43 6.62 -3.01
N LEU A 56 4.29 7.17 -2.62
CA LEU A 56 3.58 6.81 -1.40
C LEU A 56 2.21 6.26 -1.78
N PHE A 57 1.91 5.02 -1.38
CA PHE A 57 0.66 4.35 -1.69
C PHE A 57 -0.08 3.98 -0.41
N GLY A 58 -1.38 4.29 -0.36
CA GLY A 58 -2.26 3.97 0.75
C GLY A 58 -3.42 3.08 0.33
N THR A 59 -3.78 2.11 1.16
CA THR A 59 -4.93 1.23 0.97
C THR A 59 -5.74 1.18 2.25
N LEU A 60 -7.06 1.23 2.12
CA LEU A 60 -8.00 1.16 3.23
C LEU A 60 -9.15 0.21 2.88
N ASN A 61 -9.43 -0.73 3.78
CA ASN A 61 -10.62 -1.57 3.69
C ASN A 61 -11.39 -1.47 5.03
N PRO A 62 -12.46 -0.65 5.09
CA PRO A 62 -13.23 -0.45 6.31
C PRO A 62 -14.41 -1.43 6.47
N TRP A 63 -14.64 -2.33 5.53
CA TRP A 63 -15.90 -3.06 5.38
C TRP A 63 -16.07 -4.19 6.40
N LYS A 64 -17.33 -4.37 6.82
CA LYS A 64 -17.84 -5.55 7.48
C LYS A 64 -18.78 -6.23 6.49
N PHE A 65 -18.54 -7.49 6.19
CA PHE A 65 -19.40 -8.28 5.31
C PHE A 65 -20.49 -9.00 6.10
N SER A 66 -21.57 -9.35 5.44
CA SER A 66 -22.66 -10.16 6.03
C SER A 66 -22.14 -11.55 6.46
N GLY A 67 -22.73 -12.15 7.51
CA GLY A 67 -22.37 -13.51 7.96
C GLY A 67 -21.13 -13.57 8.86
N ASP A 68 -20.95 -12.61 9.78
CA ASP A 68 -19.86 -12.59 10.77
C ASP A 68 -18.43 -12.53 10.15
N LYS A 69 -18.34 -12.17 8.86
CA LYS A 69 -17.08 -11.96 8.16
C LYS A 69 -16.64 -10.51 8.31
N LYS A 70 -15.42 -10.31 8.76
CA LYS A 70 -14.83 -8.98 8.95
C LYS A 70 -13.48 -8.92 8.26
N MET A 71 -13.30 -7.91 7.41
CA MET A 71 -12.03 -7.62 6.76
C MET A 71 -11.78 -6.11 6.87
N ARG A 72 -11.08 -5.74 7.91
CA ARG A 72 -10.68 -4.34 8.10
C ARG A 72 -9.17 -4.27 8.14
N PHE A 73 -8.61 -3.48 7.26
CA PHE A 73 -7.18 -3.22 7.27
C PHE A 73 -6.87 -1.86 6.65
N TRP A 74 -5.75 -1.33 7.01
CA TRP A 74 -5.11 -0.24 6.32
C TRP A 74 -3.64 -0.58 6.07
N ASN A 75 -3.10 0.00 5.02
CA ASN A 75 -1.72 -0.24 4.59
C ASN A 75 -1.15 1.04 4.02
N VAL A 76 0.11 1.32 4.32
CA VAL A 76 0.90 2.38 3.69
C VAL A 76 2.18 1.76 3.15
N MET A 77 2.52 2.11 1.91
CA MET A 77 3.66 1.57 1.18
C MET A 77 4.45 2.69 0.50
N PRO A 78 5.50 3.24 1.14
CA PRO A 78 6.50 4.05 0.46
C PRO A 78 7.36 3.17 -0.44
N GLU A 79 7.70 3.69 -1.62
CA GLU A 79 8.51 2.98 -2.61
C GLU A 79 9.40 3.96 -3.37
N TYR A 80 10.67 3.63 -3.53
CA TYR A 80 11.61 4.34 -4.39
C TYR A 80 11.85 3.52 -5.65
N ARG A 81 11.79 4.17 -6.83
CA ARG A 81 11.79 3.52 -8.14
C ARG A 81 12.88 4.06 -9.03
N TRP A 82 13.46 3.16 -9.83
CA TRP A 82 14.43 3.43 -10.89
C TRP A 82 13.89 2.92 -12.21
N TYR A 83 13.66 3.82 -13.14
CA TYR A 83 13.24 3.53 -14.49
C TYR A 83 14.45 3.30 -15.41
N THR A 84 14.36 2.33 -16.33
CA THR A 84 15.45 2.02 -17.25
C THR A 84 15.67 3.12 -18.29
N CYS A 85 14.59 3.70 -18.81
CA CYS A 85 14.64 4.74 -19.84
C CYS A 85 14.38 6.13 -19.26
N GLN A 86 13.15 6.43 -18.95
CA GLN A 86 12.70 7.71 -18.38
C GLN A 86 11.67 7.48 -17.29
N LYS A 87 11.53 8.42 -16.36
CA LYS A 87 10.52 8.36 -15.33
C LYS A 87 9.11 8.26 -15.95
N PHE A 88 8.21 7.56 -15.28
CA PHE A 88 6.82 7.30 -15.69
C PHE A 88 6.65 6.52 -17.00
N GLY A 89 7.67 5.78 -17.46
CA GLY A 89 7.53 4.98 -18.68
C GLY A 89 8.52 3.82 -18.79
N GLY A 90 8.05 2.66 -19.27
CA GLY A 90 8.84 1.47 -19.49
C GLY A 90 9.10 0.64 -18.24
N HIS A 91 10.17 -0.12 -18.24
CA HIS A 91 10.56 -0.98 -17.11
C HIS A 91 11.08 -0.18 -15.94
N PHE A 92 10.72 -0.60 -14.74
CA PHE A 92 11.28 -0.06 -13.51
C PHE A 92 11.55 -1.14 -12.47
N PHE A 93 12.51 -0.85 -11.62
CA PHE A 93 12.81 -1.57 -10.40
C PHE A 93 12.53 -0.66 -9.22
N GLY A 94 12.09 -1.22 -8.11
CA GLY A 94 11.81 -0.45 -6.90
C GLY A 94 12.22 -1.18 -5.63
N ILE A 95 12.46 -0.40 -4.60
CA ILE A 95 12.54 -0.88 -3.23
C ILE A 95 11.36 -0.28 -2.47
N HIS A 96 10.59 -1.12 -1.79
CA HIS A 96 9.44 -0.68 -1.01
C HIS A 96 9.54 -1.12 0.45
N ALA A 97 9.00 -0.28 1.32
CA ALA A 97 8.62 -0.68 2.66
C ALA A 97 7.09 -0.79 2.71
N LEU A 98 6.58 -1.54 3.66
CA LEU A 98 5.15 -1.69 3.87
C LEU A 98 4.85 -1.75 5.36
N GLY A 99 3.72 -1.21 5.76
CA GLY A 99 3.24 -1.27 7.13
C GLY A 99 1.74 -1.02 7.20
N GLY A 100 1.11 -1.66 8.18
CA GLY A 100 -0.32 -1.54 8.36
C GLY A 100 -0.85 -2.38 9.50
N GLU A 101 -2.16 -2.29 9.70
CA GLU A 101 -2.88 -3.07 10.69
C GLU A 101 -4.03 -3.82 10.02
N TYR A 102 -4.34 -4.97 10.57
CA TYR A 102 -5.45 -5.78 10.10
C TYR A 102 -6.28 -6.33 11.26
N ASN A 103 -7.56 -6.51 10.97
CA ASN A 103 -8.53 -7.11 11.87
C ASN A 103 -9.45 -7.98 11.00
N ILE A 104 -9.20 -9.29 11.01
CA ILE A 104 -9.78 -10.25 10.08
C ILE A 104 -10.49 -11.35 10.86
N LYS A 105 -11.75 -11.63 10.49
CA LYS A 105 -12.56 -12.70 11.06
C LYS A 105 -13.23 -13.49 9.95
N ASN A 106 -13.14 -14.82 10.01
CA ASN A 106 -13.78 -15.76 9.09
C ASN A 106 -13.45 -15.55 7.59
N ILE A 107 -12.24 -15.11 7.26
CA ILE A 107 -11.78 -14.91 5.88
C ILE A 107 -10.40 -15.55 5.72
N ASP A 108 -10.25 -16.42 4.72
CA ASP A 108 -8.98 -17.00 4.34
C ASP A 108 -8.21 -16.06 3.42
N MET A 109 -6.99 -15.73 3.80
CA MET A 109 -6.12 -14.91 2.98
C MET A 109 -5.32 -15.77 2.00
N PRO A 110 -5.25 -15.39 0.72
CA PRO A 110 -4.42 -16.08 -0.26
C PRO A 110 -2.94 -15.97 0.10
N PHE A 111 -2.12 -16.85 -0.48
CA PHE A 111 -0.65 -16.89 -0.32
C PHE A 111 -0.17 -17.18 1.10
N GLY A 112 -1.01 -17.66 2.00
CA GLY A 112 -0.60 -18.03 3.35
C GLY A 112 -0.11 -16.87 4.21
N ILE A 113 -0.56 -15.66 3.95
CA ILE A 113 -0.23 -14.44 4.74
C ILE A 113 -0.68 -14.60 6.19
N LEU A 114 -1.80 -15.26 6.41
CA LEU A 114 -2.29 -15.67 7.73
C LEU A 114 -2.46 -17.19 7.81
N PRO A 115 -2.38 -17.81 9.01
CA PRO A 115 -2.78 -19.20 9.19
C PRO A 115 -4.22 -19.39 8.69
N LYS A 116 -4.54 -20.58 8.14
CA LYS A 116 -5.92 -20.90 7.73
C LYS A 116 -6.88 -20.63 8.87
N THR A 117 -7.82 -19.76 8.66
CA THR A 117 -8.83 -19.39 9.66
C THR A 117 -9.77 -20.55 9.85
N LEU A 118 -9.66 -21.27 10.96
CA LEU A 118 -10.70 -22.17 11.39
C LEU A 118 -11.95 -21.32 11.76
N GLU A 119 -13.14 -21.78 11.39
CA GLU A 119 -14.40 -21.08 11.64
C GLU A 119 -14.51 -20.55 13.08
N GLY A 120 -14.83 -19.25 13.23
CA GLY A 120 -15.02 -18.59 14.51
C GLY A 120 -13.77 -17.98 15.15
N ARG A 121 -12.62 -17.95 14.47
CA ARG A 121 -11.41 -17.27 14.96
C ARG A 121 -11.28 -15.87 14.40
N HIS A 122 -10.75 -14.97 15.22
CA HIS A 122 -10.52 -13.56 14.92
C HIS A 122 -9.03 -13.24 15.11
N TYR A 123 -8.41 -12.71 14.06
CA TYR A 123 -7.02 -12.28 14.06
C TYR A 123 -6.93 -10.75 14.04
N GLU A 124 -6.18 -10.21 14.97
CA GLU A 124 -5.88 -8.80 15.06
C GLU A 124 -4.39 -8.60 15.22
N GLY A 125 -3.80 -7.78 14.37
CA GLY A 125 -2.36 -7.55 14.40
C GLY A 125 -1.94 -6.39 13.51
N TRP A 126 -0.65 -6.14 13.56
CA TRP A 126 0.02 -5.21 12.66
C TRP A 126 1.12 -5.94 11.90
N TYR A 127 1.62 -5.33 10.86
CA TYR A 127 2.76 -5.85 10.11
C TYR A 127 3.65 -4.73 9.62
N VAL A 128 4.93 -5.05 9.49
CA VAL A 128 5.94 -4.20 8.88
C VAL A 128 6.86 -5.06 8.04
N GLY A 129 7.30 -4.52 6.92
CA GLY A 129 8.16 -5.27 6.03
C GLY A 129 8.73 -4.43 4.93
N GLY A 130 9.36 -5.09 3.97
CA GLY A 130 9.90 -4.46 2.79
C GLY A 130 10.26 -5.48 1.73
N GLY A 131 10.54 -4.99 0.54
CA GLY A 131 10.86 -5.86 -0.58
C GLY A 131 11.32 -5.12 -1.82
N LEU A 132 11.51 -5.90 -2.87
CA LEU A 132 11.88 -5.41 -4.19
C LEU A 132 10.66 -5.48 -5.10
N THR A 133 10.50 -4.49 -5.95
CA THR A 133 9.45 -4.42 -6.97
C THR A 133 10.07 -4.44 -8.35
N TYR A 134 9.40 -5.12 -9.26
CA TYR A 134 9.62 -4.98 -10.70
C TYR A 134 8.28 -4.68 -11.36
N GLY A 135 8.30 -3.80 -12.35
CA GLY A 135 7.11 -3.46 -13.10
C GLY A 135 7.39 -2.84 -14.45
N TYR A 136 6.31 -2.70 -15.18
CA TYR A 136 6.30 -2.02 -16.47
C TYR A 136 5.15 -1.02 -16.53
N GLN A 137 5.44 0.18 -17.02
CA GLN A 137 4.48 1.25 -17.20
C GLN A 137 4.28 1.56 -18.67
N TRP A 138 3.06 1.34 -19.16
CA TRP A 138 2.62 1.65 -20.51
C TRP A 138 2.09 3.08 -20.59
N LEU A 139 2.62 3.85 -21.51
CA LEU A 139 2.13 5.18 -21.84
C LEU A 139 0.91 5.04 -22.75
N LEU A 140 -0.29 5.32 -22.28
CA LEU A 140 -1.51 5.26 -23.08
C LEU A 140 -1.73 6.57 -23.84
N ASN A 141 -1.51 7.70 -23.17
CA ASN A 141 -1.53 9.03 -23.77
C ASN A 141 -0.66 10.02 -22.95
N LYS A 142 -0.75 11.32 -23.23
CA LYS A 142 0.07 12.37 -22.59
C LYS A 142 -0.06 12.42 -21.06
N HIS A 143 -1.21 12.05 -20.53
CA HIS A 143 -1.52 12.15 -19.10
C HIS A 143 -1.90 10.82 -18.46
N LEU A 144 -2.24 9.81 -19.27
CA LEU A 144 -2.78 8.55 -18.76
C LEU A 144 -1.81 7.41 -19.05
N ASN A 145 -1.43 6.71 -18.01
CA ASN A 145 -0.57 5.54 -18.05
C ASN A 145 -1.24 4.35 -17.37
N PHE A 146 -0.82 3.16 -17.77
CA PHE A 146 -1.19 1.90 -17.13
C PHE A 146 0.06 1.22 -16.60
N GLU A 147 -0.01 0.57 -15.44
CA GLU A 147 1.14 -0.09 -14.81
C GLU A 147 0.78 -1.50 -14.36
N GLY A 148 1.65 -2.44 -14.67
CA GLY A 148 1.68 -3.76 -14.05
C GLY A 148 2.92 -3.90 -13.20
N SER A 149 2.77 -4.27 -11.93
CA SER A 149 3.92 -4.47 -11.04
C SER A 149 3.71 -5.61 -10.05
N ILE A 150 4.81 -6.28 -9.73
CA ILE A 150 4.90 -7.35 -8.73
C ILE A 150 6.07 -7.07 -7.79
N GLY A 151 5.90 -7.39 -6.52
CA GLY A 151 6.95 -7.25 -5.51
C GLY A 151 7.08 -8.50 -4.66
N LEU A 152 8.32 -8.84 -4.35
CA LEU A 152 8.69 -9.91 -3.44
C LEU A 152 9.42 -9.32 -2.24
N GLY A 153 9.17 -9.85 -1.06
CA GLY A 153 9.80 -9.31 0.13
C GLY A 153 9.57 -10.13 1.38
N TYR A 154 9.88 -9.50 2.48
CA TYR A 154 9.74 -10.04 3.82
C TYR A 154 8.81 -9.13 4.65
N ALA A 155 7.97 -9.74 5.47
CA ALA A 155 7.15 -9.03 6.44
C ALA A 155 7.13 -9.77 7.78
N TYR A 156 7.23 -8.99 8.85
CA TYR A 156 7.06 -9.43 10.23
C TYR A 156 5.67 -9.00 10.71
N SER A 157 4.92 -9.94 11.28
CA SER A 157 3.54 -9.71 11.71
C SER A 157 3.26 -10.37 13.06
N PRO A 158 3.30 -9.64 14.16
CA PRO A 158 2.76 -10.10 15.43
C PRO A 158 1.23 -10.00 15.40
N TYR A 159 0.56 -11.01 15.94
CA TYR A 159 -0.89 -11.08 15.98
C TYR A 159 -1.42 -11.63 17.29
N LYS A 160 -2.66 -11.27 17.59
CA LYS A 160 -3.45 -11.81 18.68
C LYS A 160 -4.57 -12.68 18.11
N LEU A 161 -4.72 -13.85 18.67
CA LEU A 161 -5.79 -14.78 18.32
C LEU A 161 -6.90 -14.70 19.36
N TYR A 162 -8.12 -14.44 18.90
CA TYR A 162 -9.31 -14.42 19.74
C TYR A 162 -10.21 -15.60 19.40
N GLY A 163 -10.74 -16.28 20.44
CA GLY A 163 -11.73 -17.33 20.32
C GLY A 163 -13.16 -16.81 20.15
N ARG A 164 -14.13 -17.73 20.05
CA ARG A 164 -15.57 -17.41 19.91
C ARG A 164 -16.10 -16.47 21.01
N CYS A 165 -15.55 -16.53 22.21
CA CYS A 165 -15.97 -15.69 23.36
C CYS A 165 -15.16 -14.39 23.49
N GLU A 166 -14.49 -13.91 22.43
CA GLU A 166 -13.64 -12.73 22.42
C GLU A 166 -12.52 -12.74 23.49
N LYS A 167 -12.24 -13.87 24.11
CA LYS A 167 -11.06 -14.06 24.95
C LYS A 167 -9.83 -14.21 24.08
N CYS A 168 -8.78 -13.44 24.39
CA CYS A 168 -7.47 -13.61 23.79
C CYS A 168 -6.94 -15.01 24.14
N LEU A 169 -6.81 -15.89 23.14
CA LEU A 169 -6.36 -17.26 23.33
C LEU A 169 -4.85 -17.34 23.30
N ASP A 170 -4.21 -16.57 22.39
CA ASP A 170 -2.77 -16.65 22.18
C ASP A 170 -2.23 -15.36 21.56
N LYS A 171 -0.92 -15.13 21.77
CA LYS A 171 -0.15 -14.07 21.11
C LYS A 171 1.05 -14.74 20.45
N ASP A 172 1.15 -14.57 19.16
CA ASP A 172 2.23 -15.16 18.37
C ASP A 172 2.68 -14.18 17.29
N HIS A 173 3.73 -14.51 16.59
CA HIS A 173 4.27 -13.72 15.48
C HIS A 173 4.50 -14.59 14.27
N ARG A 174 4.46 -13.98 13.10
CA ARG A 174 4.74 -14.67 11.85
C ARG A 174 5.78 -13.92 11.03
N ASN A 175 6.73 -14.68 10.52
CA ASN A 175 7.67 -14.26 9.49
C ASN A 175 7.12 -14.71 8.14
N TYR A 176 6.90 -13.78 7.25
CA TYR A 176 6.40 -14.03 5.90
C TYR A 176 7.45 -13.68 4.86
N VAL A 177 7.73 -14.59 3.96
CA VAL A 177 8.56 -14.37 2.76
C VAL A 177 7.73 -14.75 1.54
N GLY A 178 7.57 -13.81 0.62
CA GLY A 178 6.74 -14.04 -0.57
C GLY A 178 6.30 -12.76 -1.26
N PRO A 179 5.23 -12.83 -2.09
CA PRO A 179 4.68 -11.67 -2.75
C PRO A 179 4.17 -10.62 -1.75
N THR A 180 4.77 -9.44 -1.75
CA THR A 180 4.40 -8.30 -0.89
C THR A 180 3.62 -7.22 -1.63
N LYS A 181 3.63 -7.29 -2.97
CA LYS A 181 2.94 -6.35 -3.83
C LYS A 181 2.46 -7.04 -5.10
N ALA A 182 1.23 -6.75 -5.50
CA ALA A 182 0.69 -7.02 -6.83
C ALA A 182 -0.20 -5.84 -7.21
N ALA A 183 0.06 -5.21 -8.36
CA ALA A 183 -0.72 -4.06 -8.79
C ALA A 183 -0.92 -4.04 -10.29
N LEU A 184 -2.16 -3.74 -10.68
CA LEU A 184 -2.55 -3.26 -11.99
C LEU A 184 -3.12 -1.86 -11.78
N SER A 185 -2.35 -0.84 -12.11
CA SER A 185 -2.67 0.54 -11.72
C SER A 185 -2.98 1.41 -12.91
N LEU A 186 -3.98 2.26 -12.75
CA LEU A 186 -4.24 3.40 -13.62
C LEU A 186 -3.57 4.63 -13.01
N ILE A 187 -2.88 5.41 -13.85
CA ILE A 187 -2.01 6.51 -13.43
C ILE A 187 -2.34 7.74 -14.25
N TYR A 188 -2.56 8.85 -13.56
CA TYR A 188 -2.69 10.17 -14.18
C TYR A 188 -1.46 11.02 -13.85
N VAL A 189 -0.74 11.47 -14.89
CA VAL A 189 0.46 12.30 -14.79
C VAL A 189 0.09 13.75 -15.10
N PHE A 190 0.42 14.66 -14.19
CA PHE A 190 0.12 16.09 -14.30
C PHE A 190 1.17 16.84 -15.13
#